data_30e9157bbd61416a6a3e9be788ae6ebc
#
_entry.id   30e9157bbd61416a6a3e9be788ae6ebc
#
_cell.length_a   1.000
_cell.length_b   1.000
_cell.length_c   1.000
_cell.angle_alpha   90.00
_cell.angle_beta   90.00
_cell.angle_gamma   90.00
#
_symmetry.space_group_name_H-M   'P 1'
#
loop_
_entity.id
_entity.type
_entity.pdbx_description
1 polymer ?
#
loop_
_entity_poly.entity_id
_entity_poly.type
_entity_poly.pdbx_seq_one_letter_code
_entity_poly.pdbx_strand_id
1 'polypeptide(L)'
;LTANQKSKTIVTTHFEKKLPKSDYLTLCSVTLPYNDPVLYKEFLSHEECKLLIKLALEKGLDVSKVKDDQKSETRTSQTCWLSDRDHPFLYQFFLRVQNLLGIDKSNFEQLQVVQYKPTGYFRGHYDQCFLKDKYCKEELKTFKGKPRDKTFMIYLTDPKSYRGGETFFPMLDKSFKEPIGTALLFENLDTTKQYIHPKAYHQGSDVLSGEKWICNLWIRS
;
A
#
# COMPACT_ATOMS: atom_id res chain seq x y z
N LEU A 1 -27.53 15.96 56.40
CA LEU A 1 -28.14 15.18 55.33
C LEU A 1 -27.14 15.04 54.19
N THR A 2 -26.45 13.94 54.17
CA THR A 2 -25.39 13.59 53.22
C THR A 2 -25.99 12.69 52.15
N ALA A 3 -25.99 13.13 50.89
CA ALA A 3 -26.40 12.33 49.77
C ALA A 3 -25.20 11.58 49.16
N ASN A 4 -25.26 10.26 49.28
CA ASN A 4 -24.32 9.31 48.71
C ASN A 4 -24.52 9.20 47.19
N GLN A 5 -23.59 9.73 46.38
CA GLN A 5 -23.52 9.43 44.94
C GLN A 5 -22.73 8.15 44.74
N LYS A 6 -23.42 7.06 44.41
CA LYS A 6 -22.84 5.82 43.90
C LYS A 6 -22.43 6.02 42.46
N SER A 7 -21.10 6.08 42.25
CA SER A 7 -20.50 5.98 40.91
C SER A 7 -20.78 4.60 40.30
N LYS A 8 -21.57 4.57 39.21
CA LYS A 8 -21.74 3.36 38.39
C LYS A 8 -20.51 3.22 37.49
N THR A 9 -19.60 2.31 37.84
CA THR A 9 -18.54 1.86 36.94
C THR A 9 -19.18 1.07 35.81
N ILE A 10 -19.19 1.66 34.58
CA ILE A 10 -19.58 0.94 33.37
C ILE A 10 -18.41 0.03 33.01
N VAL A 11 -18.53 -1.26 33.32
CA VAL A 11 -17.61 -2.30 32.84
C VAL A 11 -17.98 -2.53 31.36
N THR A 12 -17.19 -1.94 30.46
CA THR A 12 -17.25 -2.27 29.04
C THR A 12 -16.56 -3.63 28.84
N THR A 13 -17.34 -4.70 28.87
CA THR A 13 -16.89 -6.02 28.44
C THR A 13 -16.68 -5.97 26.93
N HIS A 14 -15.43 -5.87 26.51
CA HIS A 14 -15.05 -6.12 25.12
C HIS A 14 -15.24 -7.61 24.87
N PHE A 15 -16.35 -7.98 24.27
CA PHE A 15 -16.51 -9.27 23.64
C PHE A 15 -15.65 -9.27 22.36
N GLU A 16 -14.41 -9.74 22.46
CA GLU A 16 -13.69 -10.22 21.29
C GLU A 16 -14.43 -11.46 20.74
N LYS A 17 -15.40 -11.22 19.89
CA LYS A 17 -16.00 -12.28 19.11
C LYS A 17 -14.93 -12.73 18.13
N LYS A 18 -14.21 -13.84 18.43
CA LYS A 18 -13.38 -14.53 17.43
C LYS A 18 -14.29 -14.91 16.27
N LEU A 19 -14.16 -14.15 15.17
CA LEU A 19 -14.92 -14.40 13.96
C LEU A 19 -14.52 -15.77 13.35
N PRO A 20 -15.45 -16.47 12.68
CA PRO A 20 -15.13 -17.71 12.04
C PRO A 20 -14.03 -17.52 11.01
N LYS A 21 -13.05 -18.43 10.95
CA LYS A 21 -11.92 -18.40 9.99
C LYS A 21 -12.35 -18.30 8.52
N SER A 22 -13.62 -18.57 8.22
CA SER A 22 -14.22 -18.47 6.88
C SER A 22 -14.30 -17.03 6.34
N ASP A 23 -14.33 -16.03 7.23
CA ASP A 23 -14.56 -14.63 6.84
C ASP A 23 -13.28 -13.80 6.81
N TYR A 24 -12.14 -14.42 7.15
CA TYR A 24 -10.82 -13.77 7.14
C TYR A 24 -10.44 -13.28 5.72
N LEU A 25 -9.92 -12.04 5.64
CA LEU A 25 -9.55 -11.38 4.38
C LEU A 25 -10.71 -11.29 3.36
N THR A 26 -11.93 -11.08 3.84
CA THR A 26 -13.06 -10.58 3.07
C THR A 26 -13.24 -9.08 3.32
N LEU A 27 -14.17 -8.44 2.62
CA LEU A 27 -14.51 -7.04 2.90
C LEU A 27 -15.27 -6.91 4.23
N CYS A 28 -14.84 -5.96 5.07
CA CYS A 28 -15.62 -5.55 6.24
C CYS A 28 -16.71 -4.52 5.87
N SER A 29 -17.50 -4.12 6.86
CA SER A 29 -18.40 -2.98 6.68
C SER A 29 -17.60 -1.68 6.47
N VAL A 30 -18.03 -0.85 5.52
CA VAL A 30 -17.44 0.47 5.27
C VAL A 30 -17.56 1.42 6.46
N THR A 31 -18.47 1.14 7.39
CA THR A 31 -18.70 1.92 8.62
C THR A 31 -17.68 1.62 9.72
N LEU A 32 -16.87 0.56 9.59
CA LEU A 32 -15.81 0.29 10.56
C LEU A 32 -14.74 1.40 10.52
N PRO A 33 -14.04 1.63 11.65
CA PRO A 33 -12.96 2.62 11.70
C PRO A 33 -11.88 2.34 10.66
N TYR A 34 -11.44 3.38 9.99
CA TYR A 34 -10.35 3.35 9.02
C TYR A 34 -9.50 4.61 9.20
N ASN A 35 -8.19 4.44 9.27
CA ASN A 35 -7.28 5.57 9.30
C ASN A 35 -7.11 6.15 7.90
N ASP A 36 -7.34 7.44 7.75
CA ASP A 36 -7.11 8.13 6.48
C ASP A 36 -5.65 7.99 6.04
N PRO A 37 -5.39 7.96 4.72
CA PRO A 37 -4.03 7.96 4.20
C PRO A 37 -3.21 9.15 4.72
N VAL A 38 -1.94 8.89 5.08
CA VAL A 38 -1.02 9.86 5.66
C VAL A 38 0.09 10.20 4.67
N LEU A 39 0.40 11.48 4.52
CA LEU A 39 1.50 11.97 3.69
C LEU A 39 2.74 12.27 4.53
N TYR A 40 3.88 11.73 4.11
CA TYR A 40 5.20 12.07 4.62
C TYR A 40 5.94 12.85 3.53
N LYS A 41 5.88 14.18 3.63
CA LYS A 41 6.56 15.08 2.67
C LYS A 41 8.07 14.94 2.80
N GLU A 42 8.78 15.09 1.66
CA GLU A 42 10.25 15.05 1.62
C GLU A 42 10.86 13.80 2.26
N PHE A 43 10.14 12.65 2.19
CA PHE A 43 10.64 11.38 2.70
C PHE A 43 11.89 10.91 1.95
N LEU A 44 11.92 11.12 0.64
CA LEU A 44 13.12 10.97 -0.20
C LEU A 44 13.53 12.30 -0.82
N SER A 45 14.84 12.51 -0.95
CA SER A 45 15.38 13.59 -1.77
C SER A 45 15.15 13.33 -3.26
N HIS A 46 15.27 14.37 -4.08
CA HIS A 46 15.20 14.23 -5.54
C HIS A 46 16.29 13.28 -6.08
N GLU A 47 17.48 13.30 -5.51
CA GLU A 47 18.59 12.44 -5.92
C GLU A 47 18.31 10.97 -5.55
N GLU A 48 17.72 10.70 -4.38
CA GLU A 48 17.30 9.36 -3.99
C GLU A 48 16.20 8.81 -4.91
N CYS A 49 15.25 9.65 -5.33
CA CYS A 49 14.22 9.28 -6.31
C CYS A 49 14.83 8.92 -7.67
N LYS A 50 15.77 9.75 -8.16
CA LYS A 50 16.51 9.48 -9.41
C LYS A 50 17.31 8.17 -9.31
N LEU A 51 17.95 7.94 -8.16
CA LEU A 51 18.71 6.70 -7.92
C LEU A 51 17.79 5.47 -7.99
N LEU A 52 16.60 5.50 -7.40
CA LEU A 52 15.64 4.39 -7.49
C LEU A 52 15.22 4.11 -8.93
N ILE A 53 14.92 5.14 -9.71
CA ILE A 53 14.60 5.00 -11.14
C ILE A 53 15.78 4.40 -11.90
N LYS A 54 17.01 4.90 -11.66
CA LYS A 54 18.23 4.37 -12.28
C LYS A 54 18.44 2.90 -11.98
N LEU A 55 18.36 2.50 -10.70
CA LEU A 55 18.51 1.11 -10.28
C LEU A 55 17.48 0.19 -10.93
N ALA A 56 16.23 0.66 -11.06
CA ALA A 56 15.17 -0.10 -11.72
C ALA A 56 15.43 -0.26 -13.22
N LEU A 57 15.92 0.77 -13.90
CA LEU A 57 16.28 0.72 -15.32
C LEU A 57 17.49 -0.18 -15.56
N GLU A 58 18.52 -0.14 -14.72
CA GLU A 58 19.71 -0.99 -14.80
C GLU A 58 19.38 -2.46 -14.56
N LYS A 59 18.48 -2.78 -13.62
CA LYS A 59 18.05 -4.14 -13.33
C LYS A 59 17.10 -4.69 -14.40
N GLY A 60 16.40 -3.81 -15.11
CA GLY A 60 15.42 -4.14 -16.14
C GLY A 60 13.98 -4.04 -15.63
N LEU A 61 13.11 -3.60 -16.52
CA LEU A 61 11.67 -3.46 -16.28
C LEU A 61 10.92 -4.56 -17.03
N ASP A 62 10.10 -5.29 -16.29
CA ASP A 62 9.15 -6.25 -16.85
C ASP A 62 7.76 -5.63 -16.99
N VAL A 63 6.96 -6.11 -17.95
CA VAL A 63 5.54 -5.78 -18.01
C VAL A 63 4.90 -6.23 -16.70
N SER A 64 4.18 -5.32 -16.03
CA SER A 64 3.53 -5.63 -14.78
C SER A 64 2.49 -6.74 -14.97
N LYS A 65 2.66 -7.83 -14.23
CA LYS A 65 1.70 -8.95 -14.23
C LYS A 65 0.65 -8.70 -13.15
N VAL A 66 -0.62 -8.91 -13.48
CA VAL A 66 -1.68 -9.11 -12.51
C VAL A 66 -1.83 -10.61 -12.33
N LYS A 67 -2.07 -11.07 -11.11
CA LYS A 67 -1.93 -12.49 -10.71
C LYS A 67 -2.90 -13.48 -11.39
N ASP A 68 -3.87 -13.02 -12.15
CA ASP A 68 -4.66 -13.86 -13.06
C ASP A 68 -4.05 -13.76 -14.46
N ASP A 69 -3.68 -14.90 -15.04
CA ASP A 69 -2.96 -15.10 -16.32
C ASP A 69 -3.70 -14.58 -17.58
N GLN A 70 -4.79 -13.87 -17.41
CA GLN A 70 -5.44 -13.16 -18.50
C GLN A 70 -4.64 -11.86 -18.75
N LYS A 71 -4.34 -11.56 -20.01
CA LYS A 71 -3.82 -10.26 -20.46
C LYS A 71 -4.67 -9.18 -19.80
N SER A 72 -4.16 -8.65 -18.69
CA SER A 72 -4.98 -7.87 -17.80
C SER A 72 -5.15 -6.47 -18.39
N GLU A 73 -6.32 -6.23 -18.94
CA GLU A 73 -6.79 -4.88 -19.26
C GLU A 73 -6.86 -3.96 -18.02
N THR A 74 -6.52 -4.50 -16.84
CA THR A 74 -6.59 -3.76 -15.58
C THR A 74 -5.33 -2.96 -15.27
N ARG A 75 -4.17 -3.31 -15.86
CA ARG A 75 -2.89 -2.65 -15.58
C ARG A 75 -1.98 -2.63 -16.80
N THR A 76 -1.47 -1.43 -17.14
CA THR A 76 -0.54 -1.21 -18.27
C THR A 76 0.70 -0.47 -17.79
N SER A 77 1.46 -1.05 -16.87
CA SER A 77 2.70 -0.48 -16.34
C SER A 77 3.88 -1.44 -16.53
N GLN A 78 5.09 -0.94 -16.33
CA GLN A 78 6.28 -1.75 -16.23
C GLN A 78 6.80 -1.70 -14.79
N THR A 79 7.43 -2.77 -14.33
CA THR A 79 7.82 -2.91 -12.92
C THR A 79 9.18 -3.55 -12.76
N CYS A 80 9.91 -3.13 -11.74
CA CYS A 80 11.12 -3.76 -11.26
C CYS A 80 11.01 -4.00 -9.75
N TRP A 81 11.54 -5.12 -9.28
CA TRP A 81 11.58 -5.46 -7.86
C TRP A 81 13.00 -5.31 -7.32
N LEU A 82 13.16 -4.50 -6.27
CA LEU A 82 14.43 -4.21 -5.64
C LEU A 82 14.42 -4.72 -4.19
N SER A 83 15.47 -5.43 -3.80
CA SER A 83 15.69 -5.89 -2.43
C SER A 83 16.68 -4.99 -1.70
N ASP A 84 16.74 -5.11 -0.38
CA ASP A 84 17.70 -4.41 0.46
C ASP A 84 19.18 -4.82 0.17
N ARG A 85 19.39 -5.86 -0.63
CA ARG A 85 20.71 -6.37 -1.04
C ARG A 85 21.19 -5.83 -2.38
N ASP A 86 20.29 -5.26 -3.19
CA ASP A 86 20.63 -4.81 -4.55
C ASP A 86 21.53 -3.56 -4.56
N HIS A 87 21.45 -2.73 -3.51
CA HIS A 87 22.27 -1.52 -3.40
C HIS A 87 22.33 -1.03 -1.93
N PRO A 88 23.47 -0.49 -1.43
CA PRO A 88 23.58 0.03 -0.05
C PRO A 88 22.51 1.05 0.32
N PHE A 89 22.12 1.92 -0.61
CA PHE A 89 21.02 2.87 -0.41
C PHE A 89 19.70 2.16 -0.05
N LEU A 90 19.39 1.03 -0.71
CA LEU A 90 18.15 0.29 -0.45
C LEU A 90 18.13 -0.27 0.98
N TYR A 91 19.24 -0.77 1.48
CA TYR A 91 19.34 -1.19 2.88
C TYR A 91 19.02 -0.03 3.84
N GLN A 92 19.58 1.17 3.60
CA GLN A 92 19.30 2.36 4.40
C GLN A 92 17.85 2.84 4.25
N PHE A 93 17.29 2.73 3.04
CA PHE A 93 15.88 3.03 2.77
C PHE A 93 14.95 2.15 3.62
N PHE A 94 15.17 0.83 3.64
CA PHE A 94 14.36 -0.11 4.44
C PHE A 94 14.49 0.18 5.94
N LEU A 95 15.67 0.51 6.44
CA LEU A 95 15.87 0.93 7.83
C LEU A 95 15.16 2.26 8.13
N ARG A 96 15.16 3.22 7.21
CA ARG A 96 14.44 4.49 7.35
C ARG A 96 12.94 4.25 7.52
N VAL A 97 12.34 3.39 6.68
CA VAL A 97 10.93 3.02 6.82
C VAL A 97 10.66 2.27 8.13
N GLN A 98 11.52 1.32 8.51
CA GLN A 98 11.44 0.63 9.79
C GLN A 98 11.40 1.62 10.97
N ASN A 99 12.32 2.57 11.00
CA ASN A 99 12.42 3.55 12.08
C ASN A 99 11.21 4.51 12.09
N LEU A 100 10.72 4.90 10.90
CA LEU A 100 9.55 5.77 10.78
C LEU A 100 8.28 5.11 11.31
N LEU A 101 8.07 3.83 10.98
CA LEU A 101 6.83 3.13 11.27
C LEU A 101 6.89 2.28 12.55
N GLY A 102 8.07 2.06 13.13
CA GLY A 102 8.26 1.16 14.26
C GLY A 102 8.00 -0.31 13.92
N ILE A 103 8.11 -0.70 12.64
CA ILE A 103 7.83 -2.05 12.13
C ILE A 103 9.13 -2.65 11.61
N ASP A 104 9.49 -3.84 12.08
CA ASP A 104 10.70 -4.53 11.64
C ASP A 104 10.69 -4.82 10.14
N LYS A 105 11.82 -4.54 9.47
CA LYS A 105 11.95 -4.69 8.00
C LYS A 105 11.77 -6.12 7.49
N SER A 106 11.84 -7.13 8.37
CA SER A 106 11.52 -8.52 8.01
C SER A 106 10.04 -8.72 7.64
N ASN A 107 9.19 -7.73 7.94
CA ASN A 107 7.79 -7.68 7.52
C ASN A 107 7.57 -6.95 6.18
N PHE A 108 8.63 -6.48 5.55
CA PHE A 108 8.53 -5.74 4.29
C PHE A 108 8.73 -6.69 3.10
N GLU A 109 7.97 -6.46 2.04
CA GLU A 109 8.22 -7.09 0.75
C GLU A 109 9.40 -6.39 0.03
N GLN A 110 9.82 -6.90 -1.11
CA GLN A 110 10.71 -6.15 -1.99
C GLN A 110 10.06 -4.85 -2.43
N LEU A 111 10.86 -3.82 -2.65
CA LEU A 111 10.39 -2.55 -3.18
C LEU A 111 10.02 -2.71 -4.64
N GLN A 112 8.76 -2.45 -4.98
CA GLN A 112 8.29 -2.45 -6.35
C GLN A 112 8.43 -1.05 -6.95
N VAL A 113 9.34 -0.84 -7.88
CA VAL A 113 9.42 0.39 -8.69
C VAL A 113 8.54 0.22 -9.92
N VAL A 114 7.69 1.21 -10.21
CA VAL A 114 6.67 1.15 -11.26
C VAL A 114 6.76 2.35 -12.17
N GLN A 115 6.81 2.10 -13.48
CA GLN A 115 6.73 3.09 -14.54
C GLN A 115 5.36 3.04 -15.22
N TYR A 116 4.72 4.20 -15.35
CA TYR A 116 3.55 4.41 -16.19
C TYR A 116 3.92 5.37 -17.31
N LYS A 117 3.87 4.88 -18.56
CA LYS A 117 4.01 5.67 -19.78
C LYS A 117 2.67 6.33 -20.16
N PRO A 118 2.63 7.23 -21.16
CA PRO A 118 1.35 7.72 -21.68
C PRO A 118 0.39 6.57 -21.98
N THR A 119 -0.87 6.74 -21.62
CA THR A 119 -1.95 5.74 -21.60
C THR A 119 -1.82 4.66 -20.51
N GLY A 120 -0.77 4.74 -19.67
CA GLY A 120 -0.57 3.82 -18.55
C GLY A 120 -1.55 4.07 -17.41
N TYR A 121 -2.06 2.99 -16.82
CA TYR A 121 -3.00 3.03 -15.68
C TYR A 121 -2.91 1.77 -14.83
N PHE A 122 -3.55 1.83 -13.67
CA PHE A 122 -3.92 0.66 -12.88
C PHE A 122 -5.34 0.84 -12.36
N ARG A 123 -6.28 0.05 -12.88
CA ARG A 123 -7.71 0.13 -12.52
C ARG A 123 -7.93 -0.21 -11.05
N GLY A 124 -9.12 0.10 -10.56
CA GLY A 124 -9.46 -0.05 -9.17
C GLY A 124 -9.18 -1.45 -8.62
N HIS A 125 -8.45 -1.50 -7.50
CA HIS A 125 -8.02 -2.74 -6.87
C HIS A 125 -7.80 -2.57 -5.37
N TYR A 126 -7.58 -3.68 -4.70
CA TYR A 126 -7.04 -3.76 -3.35
C TYR A 126 -5.63 -4.33 -3.42
N ASP A 127 -4.71 -3.82 -2.61
CA ASP A 127 -3.36 -4.37 -2.52
C ASP A 127 -3.32 -5.71 -1.79
N GLN A 128 -4.23 -5.94 -0.86
CA GLN A 128 -4.43 -7.24 -0.23
C GLN A 128 -5.38 -8.09 -1.04
N CYS A 129 -4.99 -9.34 -1.30
CA CYS A 129 -5.80 -10.34 -1.98
C CYS A 129 -6.89 -10.92 -1.08
N PHE A 130 -7.99 -11.39 -1.66
CA PHE A 130 -9.07 -12.08 -0.94
C PHE A 130 -8.71 -13.54 -0.68
N LEU A 131 -8.99 -14.04 0.53
CA LEU A 131 -8.67 -15.43 0.89
C LEU A 131 -9.40 -16.46 0.02
N LYS A 132 -10.54 -16.10 -0.58
CA LYS A 132 -11.27 -16.97 -1.53
C LYS A 132 -10.47 -17.26 -2.80
N ASP A 133 -9.52 -16.39 -3.16
CA ASP A 133 -8.72 -16.53 -4.37
C ASP A 133 -7.58 -17.53 -4.12
N LYS A 134 -7.40 -18.47 -5.05
CA LYS A 134 -6.41 -19.54 -4.92
C LYS A 134 -5.00 -19.00 -4.69
N TYR A 135 -4.61 -17.99 -5.47
CA TYR A 135 -3.27 -17.38 -5.37
C TYR A 135 -3.04 -16.69 -4.03
N CYS A 136 -4.09 -16.19 -3.35
CA CYS A 136 -3.95 -15.53 -2.06
C CYS A 136 -3.47 -16.51 -0.97
N LYS A 137 -3.96 -17.74 -1.00
CA LYS A 137 -3.52 -18.80 -0.08
C LYS A 137 -2.04 -19.13 -0.25
N GLU A 138 -1.57 -19.20 -1.51
CA GLU A 138 -0.15 -19.45 -1.80
C GLU A 138 0.74 -18.25 -1.39
N GLU A 139 0.27 -17.03 -1.62
CA GLU A 139 0.96 -15.83 -1.17
C GLU A 139 1.09 -15.80 0.35
N LEU A 140 -0.01 -16.05 1.09
CA LEU A 140 0.02 -16.09 2.54
C LEU A 140 0.98 -17.16 3.07
N LYS A 141 1.06 -18.34 2.45
CA LYS A 141 2.05 -19.37 2.84
C LYS A 141 3.48 -18.84 2.70
N THR A 142 3.80 -18.17 1.57
CA THR A 142 5.11 -17.58 1.33
C THR A 142 5.49 -16.58 2.42
N PHE A 143 4.53 -15.80 2.90
CA PHE A 143 4.72 -14.78 3.93
C PHE A 143 4.28 -15.22 5.33
N LYS A 144 4.32 -16.52 5.63
CA LYS A 144 4.04 -17.10 6.97
C LYS A 144 2.67 -16.71 7.52
N GLY A 145 1.66 -16.61 6.67
CA GLY A 145 0.29 -16.24 7.04
C GLY A 145 0.05 -14.73 7.22
N LYS A 146 1.06 -13.91 6.99
CA LYS A 146 0.95 -12.46 7.18
C LYS A 146 0.34 -11.78 5.95
N PRO A 147 -0.83 -11.12 6.07
CA PRO A 147 -1.42 -10.34 4.99
C PRO A 147 -0.68 -9.01 4.78
N ARG A 148 -0.90 -8.36 3.64
CA ARG A 148 -0.48 -6.97 3.41
C ARG A 148 -1.34 -6.04 4.24
N ASP A 149 -0.80 -5.56 5.34
CA ASP A 149 -1.48 -4.66 6.28
C ASP A 149 -1.49 -3.22 5.78
N LYS A 150 -0.34 -2.76 5.29
CA LYS A 150 -0.15 -1.38 4.83
C LYS A 150 0.59 -1.31 3.51
N THR A 151 0.35 -0.22 2.79
CA THR A 151 1.13 0.16 1.61
C THR A 151 1.82 1.50 1.87
N PHE A 152 3.14 1.52 1.67
CA PHE A 152 3.96 2.73 1.71
C PHE A 152 4.39 3.03 0.27
N MET A 153 3.68 3.96 -0.37
CA MET A 153 3.90 4.36 -1.76
C MET A 153 4.67 5.67 -1.81
N ILE A 154 5.63 5.82 -2.73
CA ILE A 154 6.41 7.05 -2.88
C ILE A 154 6.33 7.54 -4.33
N TYR A 155 6.14 8.84 -4.52
CA TYR A 155 6.17 9.51 -5.81
C TYR A 155 7.61 9.81 -6.20
N LEU A 156 8.08 9.27 -7.35
CA LEU A 156 9.46 9.38 -7.80
C LEU A 156 9.65 10.40 -8.92
N THR A 157 8.57 10.99 -9.43
CA THR A 157 8.59 12.02 -10.49
C THR A 157 7.83 13.27 -10.06
N ASP A 158 8.27 14.42 -10.57
CA ASP A 158 7.58 15.70 -10.36
C ASP A 158 6.16 15.63 -10.95
N PRO A 159 5.09 15.94 -10.19
CA PRO A 159 3.71 15.94 -10.68
C PRO A 159 3.48 16.91 -11.85
N LYS A 160 4.36 17.89 -12.07
CA LYS A 160 4.30 18.80 -13.21
C LYS A 160 4.86 18.19 -14.51
N SER A 161 5.64 17.10 -14.43
CA SER A 161 6.26 16.44 -15.58
C SER A 161 5.32 15.51 -16.33
N TYR A 162 4.10 15.24 -15.79
CA TYR A 162 3.10 14.40 -16.43
C TYR A 162 1.67 14.92 -16.17
N ARG A 163 0.72 14.56 -17.03
CA ARG A 163 -0.71 14.88 -16.87
C ARG A 163 -1.50 13.63 -16.53
N GLY A 164 -2.56 13.77 -15.73
CA GLY A 164 -3.31 12.64 -15.18
C GLY A 164 -2.49 11.88 -14.14
N GLY A 165 -2.71 10.59 -14.01
CA GLY A 165 -1.92 9.69 -13.20
C GLY A 165 -2.10 9.85 -11.68
N GLU A 166 -3.19 10.43 -11.22
CA GLU A 166 -3.52 10.55 -9.81
C GLU A 166 -3.68 9.16 -9.17
N THR A 167 -3.37 9.04 -7.87
CA THR A 167 -3.77 7.90 -7.05
C THR A 167 -5.10 8.25 -6.39
N PHE A 168 -6.18 7.60 -6.83
CA PHE A 168 -7.55 7.95 -6.43
C PHE A 168 -8.16 6.86 -5.54
N PHE A 169 -8.76 7.28 -4.43
CA PHE A 169 -9.49 6.46 -3.47
C PHE A 169 -10.98 6.79 -3.54
N PRO A 170 -11.78 6.06 -4.33
CA PRO A 170 -13.20 6.39 -4.55
C PRO A 170 -14.02 6.40 -3.26
N MET A 171 -13.77 5.47 -2.34
CA MET A 171 -14.52 5.36 -1.07
C MET A 171 -14.18 6.45 -0.05
N LEU A 172 -13.11 7.21 -0.28
CA LEU A 172 -12.69 8.35 0.52
C LEU A 172 -12.94 9.68 -0.18
N ASP A 173 -13.26 9.65 -1.48
CA ASP A 173 -13.31 10.82 -2.37
C ASP A 173 -12.01 11.64 -2.29
N LYS A 174 -10.86 10.93 -2.26
CA LYS A 174 -9.53 11.54 -2.15
C LYS A 174 -8.66 11.17 -3.34
N SER A 175 -7.97 12.17 -3.87
CA SER A 175 -7.03 12.05 -4.98
C SER A 175 -5.68 12.61 -4.57
N PHE A 176 -4.62 11.85 -4.86
CA PHE A 176 -3.25 12.21 -4.52
C PHE A 176 -2.38 12.30 -5.77
N LYS A 177 -1.68 13.39 -5.92
CA LYS A 177 -0.66 13.65 -6.94
C LYS A 177 0.40 14.55 -6.34
N GLU A 178 1.29 13.95 -5.57
CA GLU A 178 2.16 14.64 -4.65
C GLU A 178 3.52 15.00 -5.25
N PRO A 179 4.22 15.98 -4.68
CA PRO A 179 5.60 16.31 -5.04
C PRO A 179 6.50 15.09 -4.98
N ILE A 180 7.55 15.10 -5.84
CA ILE A 180 8.61 14.09 -5.84
C ILE A 180 9.19 13.89 -4.43
N GLY A 181 9.41 12.64 -4.03
CA GLY A 181 9.92 12.26 -2.72
C GLY A 181 8.88 12.20 -1.61
N THR A 182 7.62 12.58 -1.87
CA THR A 182 6.55 12.42 -0.89
C THR A 182 6.11 10.96 -0.83
N ALA A 183 5.97 10.43 0.40
CA ALA A 183 5.40 9.10 0.63
C ALA A 183 3.94 9.21 1.07
N LEU A 184 3.12 8.27 0.62
CA LEU A 184 1.73 8.06 0.99
C LEU A 184 1.60 6.71 1.67
N LEU A 185 1.27 6.72 2.96
CA LEU A 185 0.97 5.51 3.74
C LEU A 185 -0.54 5.33 3.82
N PHE A 186 -1.03 4.14 3.49
CA PHE A 186 -2.43 3.78 3.71
C PHE A 186 -2.57 2.34 4.18
N GLU A 187 -3.64 2.08 4.92
CA GLU A 187 -3.96 0.76 5.45
C GLU A 187 -4.76 -0.04 4.43
N ASN A 188 -4.47 -1.35 4.32
CA ASN A 188 -5.21 -2.28 3.47
C ASN A 188 -6.29 -3.02 4.25
N LEU A 189 -6.08 -3.14 5.57
CA LEU A 189 -6.93 -3.91 6.47
C LEU A 189 -7.66 -2.99 7.46
N ASP A 190 -8.67 -3.54 8.09
CA ASP A 190 -9.30 -2.95 9.24
C ASP A 190 -8.39 -2.96 10.49
N THR A 191 -8.80 -2.30 11.56
CA THR A 191 -8.02 -2.20 12.79
C THR A 191 -7.76 -3.54 13.49
N THR A 192 -8.57 -4.58 13.20
CA THR A 192 -8.37 -5.95 13.71
C THR A 192 -7.41 -6.77 12.85
N LYS A 193 -7.03 -6.26 11.68
CA LYS A 193 -6.18 -6.90 10.66
C LYS A 193 -6.75 -8.23 10.13
N GLN A 194 -8.05 -8.39 10.20
CA GLN A 194 -8.75 -9.60 9.75
C GLN A 194 -9.49 -9.39 8.43
N TYR A 195 -9.89 -8.16 8.12
CA TYR A 195 -10.69 -7.83 6.96
C TYR A 195 -10.01 -6.82 6.07
N ILE A 196 -10.28 -6.93 4.78
CA ILE A 196 -9.91 -5.88 3.81
C ILE A 196 -10.90 -4.73 3.99
N HIS A 197 -10.38 -3.52 4.23
CA HIS A 197 -11.26 -2.37 4.41
C HIS A 197 -11.68 -1.78 3.05
N PRO A 198 -13.00 -1.53 2.82
CA PRO A 198 -13.47 -0.98 1.54
C PRO A 198 -12.82 0.34 1.14
N LYS A 199 -12.47 1.20 2.12
CA LYS A 199 -11.78 2.47 1.88
C LYS A 199 -10.34 2.32 1.37
N ALA A 200 -9.75 1.12 1.43
CA ALA A 200 -8.46 0.80 0.83
C ALA A 200 -8.53 0.60 -0.70
N TYR A 201 -9.74 0.54 -1.28
CA TYR A 201 -9.91 0.45 -2.72
C TYR A 201 -9.38 1.70 -3.38
N HIS A 202 -8.44 1.53 -4.32
CA HIS A 202 -7.80 2.65 -5.01
C HIS A 202 -7.43 2.31 -6.43
N GLN A 203 -7.09 3.34 -7.22
CA GLN A 203 -6.64 3.20 -8.61
C GLN A 203 -5.52 4.18 -8.93
N GLY A 204 -4.68 3.83 -9.91
CA GLY A 204 -3.82 4.75 -10.62
C GLY A 204 -4.54 5.21 -11.88
N SER A 205 -4.95 6.47 -11.92
CA SER A 205 -5.64 7.08 -13.07
C SER A 205 -4.74 7.08 -14.31
N ASP A 206 -5.35 7.24 -15.49
CA ASP A 206 -4.63 7.25 -16.75
C ASP A 206 -3.60 8.38 -16.79
N VAL A 207 -2.36 8.04 -17.16
CA VAL A 207 -1.31 9.03 -17.48
C VAL A 207 -1.58 9.53 -18.91
N LEU A 208 -1.99 10.78 -19.05
CA LEU A 208 -2.39 11.37 -20.32
C LEU A 208 -1.19 11.81 -21.17
N SER A 209 -0.10 12.25 -20.52
CA SER A 209 1.17 12.60 -21.17
C SER A 209 2.30 12.62 -20.14
N GLY A 210 3.55 12.52 -20.59
CA GLY A 210 4.71 12.37 -19.75
C GLY A 210 4.82 10.98 -19.13
N GLU A 211 5.66 10.81 -18.12
CA GLU A 211 5.86 9.53 -17.45
C GLU A 211 5.70 9.69 -15.93
N LYS A 212 4.94 8.79 -15.32
CA LYS A 212 4.80 8.70 -13.86
C LYS A 212 5.63 7.54 -13.34
N TRP A 213 6.47 7.81 -12.34
CA TRP A 213 7.18 6.80 -11.59
C TRP A 213 6.79 6.86 -10.13
N ILE A 214 6.53 5.69 -9.55
CA ILE A 214 6.31 5.49 -8.13
C ILE A 214 7.09 4.27 -7.65
N CYS A 215 7.21 4.11 -6.34
CA CYS A 215 7.52 2.80 -5.78
C CYS A 215 6.54 2.44 -4.66
N ASN A 216 6.26 1.14 -4.52
CA ASN A 216 5.41 0.58 -3.49
C ASN A 216 6.23 -0.33 -2.59
N LEU A 217 6.12 -0.15 -1.28
CA LEU A 217 6.60 -1.08 -0.28
C LEU A 217 5.40 -1.63 0.49
N TRP A 218 5.12 -2.92 0.34
CA TRP A 218 4.07 -3.57 1.09
C TRP A 218 4.60 -4.07 2.43
N ILE A 219 3.84 -3.79 3.48
CA ILE A 219 4.15 -4.11 4.87
C ILE A 219 3.15 -5.14 5.34
N ARG A 220 3.66 -6.23 5.88
CA ARG A 220 2.88 -7.37 6.34
C ARG A 220 2.80 -7.42 7.86
N SER A 221 1.71 -7.94 8.39
CA SER A 221 1.51 -8.06 9.84
C SER A 221 0.90 -9.40 10.25
#